data_91126b761147af4bb6c522a7078a7cc4
#
_entry.id   91126b761147af4bb6c522a7078a7cc4
#
_cell.length_a   1.000
_cell.length_b   1.000
_cell.length_c   1.000
_cell.angle_alpha   90.00
_cell.angle_beta   90.00
_cell.angle_gamma   90.00
#
_symmetry.space_group_name_H-M   'P 1'
#
loop_
_entity.id
_entity.type
_entity.pdbx_description
1 polymer ?
#
loop_
_entity_poly.entity_id
_entity_poly.type
_entity_poly.pdbx_seq_one_letter_code
_entity_poly.pdbx_strand_id
1 'polypeptide(L)'
;LSGGNQQKVVFARALASECDILILNHPTRGVDVGAKAEIYALIRDITEQGKAVILLGDTTDEYLGLSSRLIVMKDGIVTGEFDAIDEMPSQVEVVSYMM
;
A
#
# COMPACT_ATOMS: atom_id res chain seq x y z
N LEU A 1 -12.78 14.69 -12.88
CA LEU A 1 -11.43 14.49 -12.36
C LEU A 1 -10.90 13.12 -12.76
N SER A 2 -9.60 13.04 -13.04
CA SER A 2 -8.93 11.75 -13.26
C SER A 2 -8.93 10.93 -11.97
N GLY A 3 -8.75 9.61 -12.09
CA GLY A 3 -8.64 8.72 -10.93
C GLY A 3 -7.52 9.14 -9.97
N GLY A 4 -6.39 9.59 -10.51
CA GLY A 4 -5.27 10.08 -9.70
C GLY A 4 -5.61 11.32 -8.91
N ASN A 5 -6.35 12.27 -9.51
CA ASN A 5 -6.76 13.47 -8.80
C ASN A 5 -7.78 13.18 -7.70
N GLN A 6 -8.69 12.22 -7.92
CA GLN A 6 -9.62 11.78 -6.89
C GLN A 6 -8.89 11.16 -5.71
N GLN A 7 -7.88 10.34 -5.96
CA GLN A 7 -7.07 9.74 -4.91
C GLN A 7 -6.30 10.80 -4.13
N LYS A 8 -5.75 11.80 -4.80
CA LYS A 8 -5.07 12.92 -4.12
C LYS A 8 -5.99 13.65 -3.15
N VAL A 9 -7.25 13.85 -3.50
CA VAL A 9 -8.23 14.48 -2.62
C VAL A 9 -8.45 13.62 -1.37
N VAL A 10 -8.57 12.30 -1.54
CA VAL A 10 -8.72 11.37 -0.42
C VAL A 10 -7.52 11.45 0.52
N PHE A 11 -6.30 11.47 -0.02
CA PHE A 11 -5.07 11.59 0.78
C PHE A 11 -4.99 12.93 1.49
N ALA A 12 -5.39 14.02 0.84
CA ALA A 12 -5.40 15.33 1.47
C ALA A 12 -6.34 15.36 2.69
N ARG A 13 -7.50 14.71 2.58
CA ARG A 13 -8.42 14.58 3.71
C ARG A 13 -7.80 13.75 4.83
N ALA A 14 -7.12 12.67 4.49
CA ALA A 14 -6.44 11.82 5.47
C ALA A 14 -5.35 12.58 6.21
N LEU A 15 -4.56 13.40 5.51
CA LEU A 15 -3.53 14.24 6.12
C LEU A 15 -4.12 15.33 7.03
N ALA A 16 -5.27 15.87 6.66
CA ALA A 16 -5.95 16.91 7.44
C ALA A 16 -6.67 16.34 8.67
N SER A 17 -6.96 15.05 8.68
CA SER A 17 -7.61 14.39 9.81
C SER A 17 -6.61 14.09 10.93
N GLU A 18 -7.11 13.92 12.15
CA GLU A 18 -6.27 13.57 13.29
C GLU A 18 -6.14 12.06 13.48
N CYS A 19 -6.48 11.25 12.48
CA CYS A 19 -6.38 9.81 12.60
C CYS A 19 -4.92 9.34 12.60
N ASP A 20 -4.63 8.32 13.39
CA ASP A 20 -3.29 7.76 13.53
C ASP A 20 -3.05 6.58 12.59
N ILE A 21 -4.12 5.94 12.13
CA ILE A 21 -4.07 4.75 11.29
C ILE A 21 -4.96 4.96 10.07
N LEU A 22 -4.39 4.76 8.88
CA LEU A 22 -5.13 4.81 7.62
C LEU A 22 -5.17 3.43 7.00
N ILE A 23 -6.33 3.06 6.49
CA ILE A 23 -6.50 1.84 5.70
C ILE A 23 -6.81 2.26 4.27
N LEU A 24 -5.91 1.91 3.35
CA LEU A 24 -6.04 2.24 1.93
C LEU A 24 -6.33 0.98 1.14
N ASN A 25 -7.52 0.90 0.59
CA ASN A 25 -8.00 -0.28 -0.15
C ASN A 25 -7.80 -0.05 -1.64
N HIS A 26 -6.83 -0.74 -2.23
CA HIS A 26 -6.47 -0.63 -3.65
C HIS A 26 -6.27 0.83 -4.09
N PRO A 27 -5.40 1.59 -3.44
CA PRO A 27 -5.32 3.04 -3.67
C PRO A 27 -4.85 3.43 -5.08
N THR A 28 -4.22 2.51 -5.81
CA THR A 28 -3.73 2.77 -7.17
C THR A 28 -4.55 2.09 -8.26
N ARG A 29 -5.67 1.47 -7.89
CA ARG A 29 -6.52 0.79 -8.87
C ARG A 29 -7.12 1.80 -9.85
N GLY A 30 -6.96 1.54 -11.16
CA GLY A 30 -7.49 2.40 -12.21
C GLY A 30 -6.71 3.70 -12.40
N VAL A 31 -5.53 3.82 -11.82
CA VAL A 31 -4.68 5.01 -11.90
C VAL A 31 -3.53 4.74 -12.87
N ASP A 32 -3.18 5.73 -13.70
CA ASP A 32 -2.07 5.58 -14.64
C ASP A 32 -0.71 5.60 -13.93
N VAL A 33 0.34 5.19 -14.66
CA VAL A 33 1.69 5.00 -14.10
C VAL A 33 2.26 6.28 -13.50
N GLY A 34 2.05 7.42 -14.16
CA GLY A 34 2.56 8.71 -13.66
C GLY A 34 1.88 9.13 -12.35
N ALA A 35 0.57 8.96 -12.27
CA ALA A 35 -0.18 9.29 -11.08
C ALA A 35 0.11 8.32 -9.91
N LYS A 36 0.45 7.07 -10.21
CA LYS A 36 0.85 6.10 -9.17
C LYS A 36 2.06 6.57 -8.38
N ALA A 37 3.07 7.11 -9.07
CA ALA A 37 4.28 7.60 -8.40
C ALA A 37 3.95 8.72 -7.40
N GLU A 38 3.02 9.61 -7.75
CA GLU A 38 2.57 10.68 -6.87
C GLU A 38 1.82 10.13 -5.65
N ILE A 39 1.00 9.11 -5.84
CA ILE A 39 0.28 8.45 -4.75
C ILE A 39 1.27 7.78 -3.79
N TYR A 40 2.29 7.11 -4.30
CA TYR A 40 3.31 6.49 -3.46
C TYR A 40 4.08 7.52 -2.63
N ALA A 41 4.39 8.68 -3.22
CA ALA A 41 5.03 9.77 -2.49
C ALA A 41 4.13 10.28 -1.35
N LEU A 42 2.82 10.41 -1.60
CA LEU A 42 1.87 10.81 -0.57
C LEU A 42 1.78 9.80 0.57
N ILE A 43 1.82 8.51 0.26
CA ILE A 43 1.81 7.46 1.29
C ILE A 43 3.07 7.56 2.16
N ARG A 44 4.22 7.78 1.54
CA ARG A 44 5.47 7.96 2.29
C ARG A 44 5.41 9.18 3.20
N ASP A 45 4.86 10.29 2.72
CA ASP A 45 4.70 11.49 3.52
C ASP A 45 3.82 11.24 4.75
N ILE A 46 2.74 10.48 4.58
CA ILE A 46 1.85 10.11 5.67
C ILE A 46 2.59 9.30 6.74
N THR A 47 3.38 8.32 6.33
CA THR A 47 4.15 7.50 7.27
C THR A 47 5.27 8.28 7.95
N GLU A 48 5.89 9.21 7.24
CA GLU A 48 6.92 10.09 7.82
C GLU A 48 6.37 11.02 8.89
N GLN A 49 5.08 11.32 8.83
CA GLN A 49 4.41 12.10 9.87
C GLN A 49 4.05 11.28 11.10
N GLY A 50 4.44 10.01 11.14
CA GLY A 50 4.18 9.14 12.27
C GLY A 50 2.87 8.38 12.22
N LYS A 51 2.12 8.47 11.12
CA LYS A 51 0.89 7.71 10.93
C LYS A 51 1.20 6.30 10.43
N ALA A 52 0.39 5.34 10.85
CA ALA A 52 0.45 3.97 10.34
C ALA A 52 -0.46 3.83 9.13
N VAL A 53 0.02 3.12 8.11
CA VAL A 53 -0.76 2.88 6.88
C VAL A 53 -0.85 1.37 6.63
N ILE A 54 -2.07 0.91 6.40
CA ILE A 54 -2.34 -0.46 5.98
C ILE A 54 -2.78 -0.40 4.52
N LEU A 55 -2.00 -1.03 3.63
CA LEU A 55 -2.31 -1.10 2.20
C LEU A 55 -2.92 -2.45 1.87
N LEU A 56 -4.08 -2.42 1.23
CA LEU A 56 -4.73 -3.63 0.70
C LEU A 56 -4.61 -3.63 -0.81
N GLY A 57 -4.14 -4.73 -1.38
CA GLY A 57 -4.00 -4.84 -2.83
C GLY A 57 -3.56 -6.21 -3.27
N ASP A 58 -3.54 -6.40 -4.57
CA ASP A 58 -3.14 -7.66 -5.22
C ASP A 58 -1.93 -7.49 -6.14
N THR A 59 -1.42 -6.28 -6.31
CA THR A 59 -0.26 -5.98 -7.14
C THR A 59 1.00 -5.92 -6.27
N THR A 60 1.77 -6.99 -6.32
CA THR A 60 2.85 -7.21 -5.37
C THR A 60 4.07 -6.31 -5.55
N ASP A 61 4.47 -6.01 -6.81
CA ASP A 61 5.64 -5.18 -7.09
C ASP A 61 5.57 -3.81 -6.43
N GLU A 62 4.40 -3.20 -6.51
CA GLU A 62 4.18 -1.86 -5.98
C GLU A 62 4.32 -1.83 -4.47
N TYR A 63 3.73 -2.81 -3.81
CA TYR A 63 3.64 -2.80 -2.36
C TYR A 63 4.91 -3.32 -1.68
N LEU A 64 5.67 -4.15 -2.36
CA LEU A 64 6.98 -4.59 -1.86
C LEU A 64 7.94 -3.43 -1.65
N GLY A 65 7.91 -2.44 -2.55
CA GLY A 65 8.76 -1.25 -2.45
C GLY A 65 8.31 -0.24 -1.41
N LEU A 66 7.04 -0.30 -0.98
CA LEU A 66 6.47 0.66 -0.04
C LEU A 66 6.40 0.12 1.38
N SER A 67 6.29 -1.19 1.54
CA SER A 67 5.94 -1.81 2.81
C SER A 67 7.15 -2.14 3.65
N SER A 68 7.04 -1.93 4.96
CA SER A 68 8.01 -2.42 5.94
C SER A 68 7.63 -3.80 6.45
N ARG A 69 6.39 -4.20 6.28
CA ARG A 69 5.87 -5.51 6.65
C ARG A 69 4.84 -5.95 5.62
N LEU A 70 4.90 -7.21 5.24
CA LEU A 70 3.97 -7.79 4.28
C LEU A 70 3.24 -8.98 4.90
N ILE A 71 1.92 -8.98 4.75
CA ILE A 71 1.06 -10.10 5.15
C ILE A 71 0.33 -10.58 3.91
N VAL A 72 0.44 -11.87 3.61
CA VAL A 72 -0.25 -12.50 2.50
C VAL A 72 -1.42 -13.30 3.04
N MET A 73 -2.58 -13.12 2.42
CA MET A 73 -3.79 -13.82 2.83
C MET A 73 -4.39 -14.61 1.68
N LYS A 74 -4.98 -15.74 2.01
CA LYS A 74 -5.74 -16.56 1.07
C LYS A 74 -6.94 -17.15 1.80
N ASP A 75 -8.13 -17.00 1.22
CA ASP A 75 -9.37 -17.57 1.76
C ASP A 75 -9.63 -17.21 3.22
N GLY A 76 -9.31 -15.96 3.60
CA GLY A 76 -9.52 -15.46 4.95
C GLY A 76 -8.46 -15.87 5.96
N ILE A 77 -7.38 -16.53 5.51
CA ILE A 77 -6.32 -17.04 6.36
C ILE A 77 -4.99 -16.39 5.98
N VAL A 78 -4.17 -16.03 6.97
CA VAL A 78 -2.81 -15.57 6.72
C VAL A 78 -1.96 -16.76 6.29
N THR A 79 -1.41 -16.69 5.08
CA THR A 79 -0.59 -17.76 4.50
C THR A 79 0.90 -17.43 4.50
N GLY A 80 1.25 -16.15 4.62
CA GLY A 80 2.64 -15.73 4.66
C GLY A 80 2.78 -14.43 5.43
N GLU A 81 3.90 -14.26 6.11
CA GLU A 81 4.20 -13.06 6.89
C GLU A 81 5.69 -12.76 6.77
N PHE A 82 6.03 -11.54 6.37
CA PHE A 82 7.41 -11.13 6.12
C PHE A 82 7.65 -9.79 6.82
N ASP A 83 8.56 -9.80 7.78
CA ASP A 83 8.93 -8.62 8.54
C ASP A 83 10.21 -8.01 8.00
N ALA A 84 10.23 -6.70 7.96
CA ALA A 84 11.42 -5.90 7.74
C ALA A 84 12.09 -6.04 6.36
N ILE A 85 12.94 -5.09 6.13
CA ILE A 85 13.67 -4.84 4.89
C ILE A 85 14.52 -6.04 4.46
N ASP A 86 15.08 -6.79 5.41
CA ASP A 86 16.02 -7.88 5.13
C ASP A 86 15.34 -9.19 4.74
N GLU A 87 14.03 -9.31 4.96
CA GLU A 87 13.28 -10.55 4.72
C GLU A 87 12.22 -10.41 3.62
N MET A 88 12.21 -9.28 2.89
CA MET A 88 11.22 -9.08 1.84
C MET A 88 11.36 -10.14 0.75
N PRO A 89 10.26 -10.86 0.45
CA PRO A 89 10.29 -11.91 -0.56
C PRO A 89 10.33 -11.33 -1.98
N SER A 90 10.70 -12.18 -2.94
CA SER A 90 10.51 -11.85 -4.34
C SER A 90 9.01 -11.89 -4.69
N GLN A 91 8.63 -11.27 -5.79
CA GLN A 91 7.26 -11.31 -6.28
C GLN A 91 6.79 -12.76 -6.50
N VAL A 92 7.66 -13.62 -7.04
CA VAL A 92 7.34 -15.02 -7.28
C VAL A 92 7.02 -15.74 -5.97
N GLU A 93 7.81 -15.48 -4.94
CA GLU A 93 7.59 -16.07 -3.62
C GLU A 93 6.24 -15.63 -3.03
N VAL A 94 5.92 -14.33 -3.12
CA VAL A 94 4.63 -13.81 -2.63
C VAL A 94 3.46 -14.48 -3.35
N VAL A 95 3.54 -14.59 -4.68
CA VAL A 95 2.49 -15.24 -5.48
C VAL A 95 2.26 -16.66 -5.03
N SER A 96 3.31 -17.39 -4.65
CA SER A 96 3.17 -18.78 -4.19
C SER A 96 2.29 -18.89 -2.93
N TYR A 97 2.31 -17.89 -2.05
CA TYR A 97 1.45 -17.86 -0.85
C TYR A 97 0.01 -17.46 -1.16
N MET A 98 -0.22 -16.82 -2.30
CA MET A 98 -1.55 -16.38 -2.72
C MET A 98 -2.35 -17.46 -3.47
N MET A 99 -1.68 -18.51 -3.90
CA MET A 99 -2.29 -19.56 -4.74
C MET A 99 -2.85 -20.72 -3.92
#